data_972e9fed90a62357c92c05d9fe1286dd
#
_entry.id   972e9fed90a62357c92c05d9fe1286dd
#
_cell.length_a   1.000
_cell.length_b   1.000
_cell.length_c   1.000
_cell.angle_alpha   90.00
_cell.angle_beta   90.00
_cell.angle_gamma   90.00
#
_symmetry.space_group_name_H-M   'P 1'
#
loop_
_entity.id
_entity.type
_entity.pdbx_description
1 polymer ?
#
loop_
_entity_poly.entity_id
_entity_poly.type
_entity_poly.pdbx_seq_one_letter_code
_entity_poly.pdbx_strand_id
1 'polypeptide(L)'
;ALMAHAGAPCEVYPIFAGRTDFDCFYTLNRARFYLGSWQLSQAYEELNKLEEWNFADNKLYYQEYLYLNGQIQVCSGCADHHALYDLFSSALHITRPEIDYSDFHHLLLSIVEIELLIGVAQELLYLGKSDLCYNICSQIASYLANAEIDYLKKDSLYAQYAIVYTKYLLEMKD
;
A
#
# COMPACT_ATOMS: atom_id res chain seq x y z
N ALA A 1 -10.96 10.60 -5.85
CA ALA A 1 -10.40 10.90 -4.53
C ALA A 1 -11.41 10.68 -3.41
N LEU A 2 -12.58 11.39 -3.41
CA LEU A 2 -13.61 11.29 -2.36
C LEU A 2 -14.13 9.86 -2.13
N MET A 3 -14.30 9.07 -3.19
CA MET A 3 -14.86 7.71 -3.10
C MET A 3 -13.88 6.71 -2.49
N ALA A 4 -12.58 6.81 -2.79
CA ALA A 4 -11.57 5.99 -2.15
C ALA A 4 -11.47 6.28 -0.64
N HIS A 5 -11.61 7.56 -0.24
CA HIS A 5 -11.65 7.97 1.15
C HIS A 5 -12.94 7.53 1.87
N ALA A 6 -14.05 7.42 1.13
CA ALA A 6 -15.33 6.95 1.67
C ALA A 6 -15.43 5.42 1.78
N GLY A 7 -14.35 4.67 1.47
CA GLY A 7 -14.37 3.21 1.48
C GLY A 7 -15.33 2.61 0.46
N ALA A 8 -15.69 3.37 -0.60
CA ALA A 8 -16.60 2.88 -1.62
C ALA A 8 -16.00 1.64 -2.32
N PRO A 9 -16.81 0.62 -2.64
CA PRO A 9 -16.36 -0.55 -3.37
C PRO A 9 -15.67 -0.14 -4.68
N CYS A 10 -14.56 -0.79 -5.02
CA CYS A 10 -13.80 -0.46 -6.23
C CYS A 10 -14.60 -0.65 -7.52
N GLU A 11 -15.65 -1.46 -7.50
CA GLU A 11 -16.56 -1.71 -8.62
C GLU A 11 -17.33 -0.45 -9.07
N VAL A 12 -17.50 0.55 -8.19
CA VAL A 12 -18.17 1.81 -8.55
C VAL A 12 -17.23 2.86 -9.13
N TYR A 13 -15.91 2.69 -9.01
CA TYR A 13 -14.93 3.65 -9.55
C TYR A 13 -15.02 3.84 -11.07
N PRO A 14 -15.22 2.80 -11.89
CA PRO A 14 -15.32 2.93 -13.33
C PRO A 14 -16.46 3.85 -13.81
N ILE A 15 -17.50 4.02 -13.00
CA ILE A 15 -18.65 4.87 -13.31
C ILE A 15 -18.25 6.35 -13.39
N PHE A 16 -17.17 6.72 -12.70
CA PHE A 16 -16.71 8.10 -12.56
C PHE A 16 -15.36 8.36 -13.26
N ALA A 17 -14.72 7.31 -13.79
CA ALA A 17 -13.46 7.44 -14.52
C ALA A 17 -13.72 7.85 -15.97
N GLY A 18 -12.90 8.74 -16.50
CA GLY A 18 -12.80 8.96 -17.94
C GLY A 18 -12.30 7.69 -18.65
N ARG A 19 -12.46 7.63 -19.99
CA ARG A 19 -12.09 6.42 -20.75
C ARG A 19 -10.60 6.06 -20.61
N THR A 20 -9.73 7.05 -20.59
CA THR A 20 -8.28 6.86 -20.36
C THR A 20 -7.98 6.37 -18.96
N ASP A 21 -8.64 6.93 -17.94
CA ASP A 21 -8.47 6.49 -16.56
C ASP A 21 -8.93 5.05 -16.34
N PHE A 22 -9.93 4.59 -17.11
CA PHE A 22 -10.46 3.24 -17.01
C PHE A 22 -9.40 2.18 -17.38
N ASP A 23 -8.62 2.41 -18.43
CA ASP A 23 -7.59 1.46 -18.85
C ASP A 23 -6.48 1.34 -17.80
N CYS A 24 -6.05 2.46 -17.21
CA CYS A 24 -5.09 2.47 -16.11
C CYS A 24 -5.65 1.74 -14.88
N PHE A 25 -6.85 2.11 -14.45
CA PHE A 25 -7.55 1.46 -13.33
C PHE A 25 -7.67 -0.05 -13.53
N TYR A 26 -8.12 -0.48 -14.72
CA TYR A 26 -8.28 -1.91 -15.02
C TYR A 26 -6.95 -2.66 -14.99
N THR A 27 -5.89 -2.07 -15.52
CA THR A 27 -4.55 -2.65 -15.52
C THR A 27 -3.98 -2.79 -14.10
N LEU A 28 -4.13 -1.76 -13.26
CA LEU A 28 -3.73 -1.80 -11.84
C LEU A 28 -4.50 -2.88 -11.06
N ASN A 29 -5.81 -3.00 -11.28
CA ASN A 29 -6.60 -4.06 -10.63
C ASN A 29 -6.19 -5.46 -11.08
N ARG A 30 -5.84 -5.66 -12.35
CA ARG A 30 -5.31 -6.94 -12.84
C ARG A 30 -3.97 -7.27 -12.22
N ALA A 31 -3.06 -6.30 -12.14
CA ALA A 31 -1.78 -6.47 -11.47
C ALA A 31 -1.98 -6.86 -10.00
N ARG A 32 -2.88 -6.18 -9.29
CA ARG A 32 -3.24 -6.50 -7.90
C ARG A 32 -3.83 -7.92 -7.77
N PHE A 33 -4.71 -8.32 -8.68
CA PHE A 33 -5.27 -9.67 -8.71
C PHE A 33 -4.19 -10.75 -8.90
N TYR A 34 -3.30 -10.55 -9.86
CA TYR A 34 -2.20 -11.49 -10.12
C TYR A 34 -1.21 -11.55 -8.95
N LEU A 35 -0.89 -10.41 -8.34
CA LEU A 35 -0.06 -10.35 -7.14
C LEU A 35 -0.69 -11.12 -5.98
N GLY A 36 -1.97 -10.90 -5.70
CA GLY A 36 -2.72 -11.62 -4.66
C GLY A 36 -2.85 -13.13 -4.93
N SER A 37 -2.73 -13.53 -6.19
CA SER A 37 -2.73 -14.95 -6.63
C SER A 37 -1.33 -15.55 -6.75
N TRP A 38 -0.28 -14.87 -6.29
CA TRP A 38 1.14 -15.25 -6.40
C TRP A 38 1.64 -15.47 -7.83
N GLN A 39 0.99 -14.87 -8.80
CA GLN A 39 1.35 -14.91 -10.22
C GLN A 39 2.22 -13.69 -10.57
N LEU A 40 3.45 -13.67 -10.00
CA LEU A 40 4.32 -12.48 -10.02
C LEU A 40 4.69 -12.04 -11.43
N SER A 41 4.94 -12.99 -12.35
CA SER A 41 5.26 -12.66 -13.74
C SER A 41 4.14 -11.92 -14.44
N GLN A 42 2.89 -12.38 -14.26
CA GLN A 42 1.70 -11.73 -14.83
C GLN A 42 1.42 -10.37 -14.19
N ALA A 43 1.65 -10.24 -12.86
CA ALA A 43 1.54 -8.96 -12.18
C ALA A 43 2.53 -7.94 -12.75
N TYR A 44 3.78 -8.36 -12.95
CA TYR A 44 4.82 -7.53 -13.54
C TYR A 44 4.50 -7.14 -15.00
N GLU A 45 4.03 -8.09 -15.84
CA GLU A 45 3.61 -7.82 -17.21
C GLU A 45 2.47 -6.78 -17.28
N GLU A 46 1.52 -6.81 -16.35
CA GLU A 46 0.46 -5.79 -16.30
C GLU A 46 1.04 -4.42 -15.91
N LEU A 47 1.92 -4.34 -14.92
CA LEU A 47 2.51 -3.06 -14.54
C LEU A 47 3.39 -2.45 -15.64
N ASN A 48 4.10 -3.28 -16.40
CA ASN A 48 4.93 -2.80 -17.51
C ASN A 48 4.12 -2.09 -18.62
N LYS A 49 2.83 -2.41 -18.75
CA LYS A 49 1.94 -1.68 -19.68
C LYS A 49 1.72 -0.23 -19.27
N LEU A 50 1.99 0.10 -18.01
CA LEU A 50 1.84 1.44 -17.44
C LEU A 50 3.18 2.18 -17.31
N GLU A 51 4.30 1.60 -17.72
CA GLU A 51 5.63 2.22 -17.59
C GLU A 51 5.71 3.58 -18.31
N GLU A 52 5.09 3.67 -19.49
CA GLU A 52 5.03 4.91 -20.29
C GLU A 52 3.76 5.74 -20.01
N TRP A 53 2.96 5.34 -19.01
CA TRP A 53 1.71 6.02 -18.69
C TRP A 53 1.97 7.39 -18.06
N ASN A 54 1.28 8.42 -18.53
CA ASN A 54 1.36 9.73 -17.89
C ASN A 54 0.46 9.80 -16.63
N PHE A 55 1.07 9.68 -15.47
CA PHE A 55 0.39 9.77 -14.17
C PHE A 55 0.23 11.21 -13.65
N ALA A 56 0.64 12.25 -14.40
CA ALA A 56 0.66 13.63 -13.92
C ALA A 56 -0.71 14.11 -13.40
N ASP A 57 -1.79 13.65 -14.05
CA ASP A 57 -3.15 14.05 -13.72
C ASP A 57 -3.81 13.12 -12.68
N ASN A 58 -3.20 11.98 -12.33
CA ASN A 58 -3.79 11.00 -11.41
C ASN A 58 -2.78 10.44 -10.39
N LYS A 59 -2.53 11.24 -9.36
CA LYS A 59 -1.61 10.88 -8.27
C LYS A 59 -1.99 9.58 -7.53
N LEU A 60 -3.27 9.23 -7.45
CA LEU A 60 -3.73 8.02 -6.77
C LEU A 60 -3.31 6.76 -7.54
N TYR A 61 -3.44 6.79 -8.88
CA TYR A 61 -2.99 5.66 -9.70
C TYR A 61 -1.48 5.53 -9.70
N TYR A 62 -0.75 6.65 -9.68
CA TYR A 62 0.70 6.61 -9.54
C TYR A 62 1.14 6.02 -8.20
N GLN A 63 0.49 6.40 -7.12
CA GLN A 63 0.73 5.85 -5.79
C GLN A 63 0.48 4.34 -5.77
N GLU A 64 -0.64 3.87 -6.34
CA GLU A 64 -0.95 2.44 -6.42
C GLU A 64 0.03 1.67 -7.31
N TYR A 65 0.43 2.24 -8.45
CA TYR A 65 1.46 1.67 -9.33
C TYR A 65 2.78 1.45 -8.58
N LEU A 66 3.25 2.44 -7.84
CA LEU A 66 4.48 2.33 -7.03
C LEU A 66 4.34 1.29 -5.92
N TYR A 67 3.20 1.27 -5.23
CA TYR A 67 2.90 0.26 -4.21
C TYR A 67 2.99 -1.16 -4.78
N LEU A 68 2.29 -1.43 -5.89
CA LEU A 68 2.29 -2.76 -6.51
C LEU A 68 3.68 -3.17 -7.02
N ASN A 69 4.44 -2.23 -7.57
CA ASN A 69 5.82 -2.47 -7.99
C ASN A 69 6.71 -2.87 -6.80
N GLY A 70 6.62 -2.15 -5.68
CA GLY A 70 7.32 -2.50 -4.46
C GLY A 70 6.93 -3.88 -3.93
N GLN A 71 5.63 -4.20 -3.92
CA GLN A 71 5.15 -5.50 -3.47
C GLN A 71 5.64 -6.67 -4.35
N ILE A 72 5.72 -6.49 -5.65
CA ILE A 72 6.30 -7.50 -6.55
C ILE A 72 7.78 -7.72 -6.20
N GLN A 73 8.55 -6.66 -5.93
CA GLN A 73 9.96 -6.78 -5.54
C GLN A 73 10.10 -7.53 -4.21
N VAL A 74 9.29 -7.20 -3.20
CA VAL A 74 9.24 -7.92 -1.91
C VAL A 74 8.97 -9.41 -2.14
N CYS A 75 7.92 -9.74 -2.90
CA CYS A 75 7.52 -11.12 -3.17
C CYS A 75 8.56 -11.89 -4.01
N SER A 76 9.34 -11.20 -4.83
CA SER A 76 10.42 -11.80 -5.63
C SER A 76 11.67 -12.13 -4.82
N GLY A 77 11.77 -11.72 -3.57
CA GLY A 77 12.90 -11.98 -2.67
C GLY A 77 14.20 -11.27 -3.06
N CYS A 78 14.16 -10.34 -4.01
CA CYS A 78 15.31 -9.54 -4.45
C CYS A 78 15.26 -8.13 -3.84
N ALA A 79 15.06 -8.04 -2.53
CA ALA A 79 14.78 -6.77 -1.89
C ALA A 79 16.04 -6.09 -1.35
N ASP A 80 16.36 -4.92 -1.87
CA ASP A 80 17.12 -3.91 -1.16
C ASP A 80 16.15 -3.17 -0.23
N HIS A 81 16.22 -3.42 1.08
CA HIS A 81 15.32 -2.85 2.07
C HIS A 81 15.40 -1.31 2.14
N HIS A 82 16.56 -0.70 1.85
CA HIS A 82 16.66 0.75 1.73
C HIS A 82 15.88 1.27 0.52
N ALA A 83 16.06 0.66 -0.65
CA ALA A 83 15.35 1.05 -1.86
C ALA A 83 13.84 0.86 -1.73
N LEU A 84 13.38 -0.22 -1.10
CA LEU A 84 11.96 -0.47 -0.84
C LEU A 84 11.37 0.52 0.17
N TYR A 85 12.10 0.84 1.24
CA TYR A 85 11.69 1.88 2.18
C TYR A 85 11.49 3.23 1.47
N ASP A 86 12.48 3.63 0.65
CA ASP A 86 12.41 4.88 -0.11
C ASP A 86 11.26 4.86 -1.12
N LEU A 87 11.00 3.73 -1.77
CA LEU A 87 9.90 3.56 -2.72
C LEU A 87 8.53 3.71 -2.02
N PHE A 88 8.28 2.97 -0.95
CA PHE A 88 7.01 3.04 -0.23
C PHE A 88 6.79 4.40 0.44
N SER A 89 7.84 4.96 1.03
CA SER A 89 7.80 6.29 1.64
C SER A 89 7.51 7.38 0.59
N SER A 90 8.20 7.35 -0.55
CA SER A 90 7.96 8.28 -1.66
C SER A 90 6.54 8.15 -2.22
N ALA A 91 6.06 6.92 -2.39
CA ALA A 91 4.69 6.67 -2.84
C ALA A 91 3.66 7.26 -1.86
N LEU A 92 3.88 7.10 -0.56
CA LEU A 92 3.01 7.67 0.47
C LEU A 92 3.01 9.21 0.43
N HIS A 93 4.18 9.83 0.25
CA HIS A 93 4.32 11.29 0.18
C HIS A 93 3.65 11.93 -1.05
N ILE A 94 3.27 11.16 -2.08
CA ILE A 94 2.51 11.68 -3.23
C ILE A 94 1.17 12.28 -2.80
N THR A 95 0.49 11.64 -1.85
CA THR A 95 -0.82 12.07 -1.33
C THR A 95 -0.73 12.65 0.08
N ARG A 96 0.33 12.32 0.83
CA ARG A 96 0.57 12.73 2.21
C ARG A 96 1.98 13.28 2.39
N PRO A 97 2.30 14.44 1.81
CA PRO A 97 3.66 14.99 1.81
C PRO A 97 4.20 15.31 3.20
N GLU A 98 3.32 15.58 4.16
CA GLU A 98 3.68 15.96 5.54
C GLU A 98 3.24 14.91 6.56
N ILE A 99 3.15 13.62 6.17
CA ILE A 99 2.76 12.58 7.12
C ILE A 99 3.80 12.42 8.21
N ASP A 100 3.35 12.48 9.46
CA ASP A 100 4.16 12.16 10.63
C ASP A 100 3.91 10.69 11.02
N TYR A 101 4.93 9.85 10.93
CA TYR A 101 4.85 8.44 11.30
C TYR A 101 4.61 8.22 12.80
N SER A 102 4.78 9.27 13.63
CA SER A 102 4.48 9.20 15.05
C SER A 102 3.03 9.54 15.40
N ASP A 103 2.27 10.19 14.48
CA ASP A 103 0.90 10.63 14.76
C ASP A 103 0.05 10.78 13.48
N PHE A 104 -0.47 9.67 12.95
CA PHE A 104 -1.34 9.67 11.78
C PHE A 104 -2.72 9.04 12.02
N HIS A 105 -2.99 8.50 13.19
CA HIS A 105 -4.23 7.76 13.47
C HIS A 105 -5.51 8.61 13.35
N HIS A 106 -5.37 9.94 13.37
CA HIS A 106 -6.46 10.90 13.21
C HIS A 106 -6.73 11.28 11.74
N LEU A 107 -5.86 10.86 10.82
CA LEU A 107 -6.01 11.16 9.39
C LEU A 107 -7.05 10.24 8.76
N LEU A 108 -7.72 10.73 7.72
CA LEU A 108 -8.54 9.89 6.85
C LEU A 108 -7.64 9.28 5.76
N LEU A 109 -7.31 7.99 5.89
CA LEU A 109 -6.41 7.28 5.01
C LEU A 109 -7.18 6.43 3.99
N SER A 110 -6.67 6.38 2.76
CA SER A 110 -7.10 5.40 1.76
C SER A 110 -6.51 4.03 2.07
N ILE A 111 -7.08 2.97 1.45
CA ILE A 111 -6.57 1.60 1.59
C ILE A 111 -5.10 1.51 1.16
N VAL A 112 -4.75 2.13 0.03
CA VAL A 112 -3.37 2.13 -0.48
C VAL A 112 -2.41 2.86 0.46
N GLU A 113 -2.85 3.95 1.10
CA GLU A 113 -2.03 4.65 2.11
C GLU A 113 -1.77 3.78 3.34
N ILE A 114 -2.76 2.98 3.78
CA ILE A 114 -2.57 2.03 4.89
C ILE A 114 -1.64 0.89 4.47
N GLU A 115 -1.81 0.34 3.28
CA GLU A 115 -0.93 -0.70 2.71
C GLU A 115 0.52 -0.20 2.59
N LEU A 116 0.72 1.06 2.17
CA LEU A 116 2.04 1.69 2.12
C LEU A 116 2.65 1.86 3.51
N LEU A 117 1.87 2.27 4.52
CA LEU A 117 2.33 2.36 5.90
C LEU A 117 2.75 0.99 6.45
N ILE A 118 2.03 -0.08 6.12
CA ILE A 118 2.41 -1.45 6.47
C ILE A 118 3.74 -1.82 5.78
N GLY A 119 3.91 -1.48 4.51
CA GLY A 119 5.16 -1.67 3.77
C GLY A 119 6.33 -0.90 4.40
N VAL A 120 6.14 0.36 4.71
CA VAL A 120 7.14 1.20 5.41
C VAL A 120 7.52 0.57 6.75
N ALA A 121 6.55 0.12 7.55
CA ALA A 121 6.82 -0.52 8.84
C ALA A 121 7.63 -1.82 8.67
N GLN A 122 7.32 -2.62 7.66
CA GLN A 122 8.07 -3.84 7.35
C GLN A 122 9.53 -3.54 7.00
N GLU A 123 9.76 -2.57 6.12
CA GLU A 123 11.12 -2.23 5.71
C GLU A 123 11.92 -1.58 6.85
N LEU A 124 11.30 -0.76 7.69
CA LEU A 124 11.92 -0.24 8.90
C LEU A 124 12.38 -1.34 9.86
N LEU A 125 11.60 -2.42 9.99
CA LEU A 125 11.98 -3.57 10.79
C LEU A 125 13.26 -4.21 10.24
N TYR A 126 13.31 -4.54 8.96
CA TYR A 126 14.50 -5.10 8.31
C TYR A 126 15.73 -4.16 8.37
N LEU A 127 15.52 -2.86 8.49
CA LEU A 127 16.57 -1.86 8.67
C LEU A 127 16.99 -1.69 10.14
N GLY A 128 16.47 -2.51 11.06
CA GLY A 128 16.78 -2.47 12.49
C GLY A 128 16.18 -1.26 13.22
N LYS A 129 15.18 -0.58 12.63
CA LYS A 129 14.49 0.57 13.22
C LYS A 129 13.21 0.13 13.93
N SER A 130 13.33 -0.80 14.86
CA SER A 130 12.22 -1.51 15.51
C SER A 130 11.25 -0.58 16.26
N ASP A 131 11.75 0.49 16.88
CA ASP A 131 10.91 1.48 17.58
C ASP A 131 9.94 2.21 16.62
N LEU A 132 10.45 2.60 15.44
CA LEU A 132 9.62 3.24 14.42
C LEU A 132 8.60 2.25 13.82
N CYS A 133 9.01 1.01 13.57
CA CYS A 133 8.11 -0.06 13.15
C CYS A 133 6.98 -0.25 14.16
N TYR A 134 7.31 -0.35 15.45
CA TYR A 134 6.31 -0.49 16.51
C TYR A 134 5.32 0.68 16.54
N ASN A 135 5.84 1.91 16.46
CA ASN A 135 4.99 3.11 16.44
C ASN A 135 3.97 3.08 15.30
N ILE A 136 4.43 2.81 14.09
CA ILE A 136 3.55 2.72 12.92
C ILE A 136 2.52 1.59 13.11
N CYS A 137 2.97 0.41 13.54
CA CYS A 137 2.08 -0.73 13.78
C CYS A 137 1.02 -0.42 14.84
N SER A 138 1.39 0.24 15.93
CA SER A 138 0.45 0.63 17.00
C SER A 138 -0.63 1.57 16.48
N GLN A 139 -0.26 2.55 15.66
CA GLN A 139 -1.21 3.48 15.07
C GLN A 139 -2.10 2.84 14.02
N ILE A 140 -1.56 1.94 13.17
CA ILE A 140 -2.36 1.16 12.22
C ILE A 140 -3.41 0.33 12.96
N ALA A 141 -3.03 -0.35 14.05
CA ALA A 141 -3.97 -1.13 14.87
C ALA A 141 -5.11 -0.25 15.41
N SER A 142 -4.77 0.90 15.99
CA SER A 142 -5.75 1.86 16.49
C SER A 142 -6.64 2.40 15.36
N TYR A 143 -6.07 2.73 14.22
CA TYR A 143 -6.81 3.20 13.05
C TYR A 143 -7.80 2.14 12.55
N LEU A 144 -7.33 0.91 12.32
CA LEU A 144 -8.17 -0.17 11.82
C LEU A 144 -9.28 -0.55 12.80
N ALA A 145 -9.05 -0.44 14.11
CA ALA A 145 -10.09 -0.70 15.11
C ALA A 145 -11.28 0.26 14.94
N ASN A 146 -11.04 1.52 14.61
CA ASN A 146 -12.03 2.59 14.58
C ASN A 146 -12.52 2.97 13.17
N ALA A 147 -11.79 2.60 12.11
CA ALA A 147 -12.12 2.99 10.75
C ALA A 147 -13.35 2.24 10.21
N GLU A 148 -14.23 2.99 9.55
CA GLU A 148 -15.35 2.44 8.78
C GLU A 148 -14.88 2.02 7.38
N ILE A 149 -14.23 0.87 7.30
CA ILE A 149 -13.74 0.25 6.05
C ILE A 149 -14.59 -0.99 5.79
N ASP A 150 -14.85 -1.30 4.51
CA ASP A 150 -15.46 -2.58 4.11
C ASP A 150 -14.75 -3.76 4.80
N TYR A 151 -15.54 -4.69 5.35
CA TYR A 151 -14.99 -5.71 6.23
C TYR A 151 -13.97 -6.63 5.54
N LEU A 152 -14.16 -6.97 4.26
CA LEU A 152 -13.22 -7.83 3.53
C LEU A 152 -11.86 -7.12 3.33
N LYS A 153 -11.91 -5.82 3.06
CA LYS A 153 -10.71 -4.99 2.95
C LYS A 153 -10.03 -4.84 4.30
N LYS A 154 -10.81 -4.63 5.35
CA LYS A 154 -10.33 -4.51 6.73
C LYS A 154 -9.63 -5.78 7.18
N ASP A 155 -10.21 -6.96 6.92
CA ASP A 155 -9.60 -8.26 7.23
C ASP A 155 -8.28 -8.47 6.49
N SER A 156 -8.22 -8.08 5.20
CA SER A 156 -6.97 -8.13 4.42
C SER A 156 -5.87 -7.25 5.01
N LEU A 157 -6.22 -6.03 5.42
CA LEU A 157 -5.28 -5.10 6.07
C LEU A 157 -4.81 -5.63 7.43
N TYR A 158 -5.72 -6.20 8.22
CA TYR A 158 -5.34 -6.85 9.49
C TYR A 158 -4.39 -8.03 9.29
N ALA A 159 -4.60 -8.83 8.25
CA ALA A 159 -3.71 -9.95 7.94
C ALA A 159 -2.30 -9.46 7.58
N GLN A 160 -2.18 -8.44 6.73
CA GLN A 160 -0.89 -7.84 6.36
C GLN A 160 -0.20 -7.22 7.58
N TYR A 161 -0.92 -6.41 8.35
CA TYR A 161 -0.44 -5.83 9.61
C TYR A 161 0.05 -6.90 10.58
N ALA A 162 -0.72 -7.97 10.79
CA ALA A 162 -0.39 -9.03 11.73
C ALA A 162 0.92 -9.74 11.38
N ILE A 163 1.23 -9.90 10.08
CA ILE A 163 2.49 -10.47 9.62
C ILE A 163 3.67 -9.59 10.07
N VAL A 164 3.60 -8.28 9.85
CA VAL A 164 4.67 -7.35 10.22
C VAL A 164 4.82 -7.29 11.74
N TYR A 165 3.71 -7.16 12.46
CA TYR A 165 3.73 -7.09 13.92
C TYR A 165 4.24 -8.37 14.57
N THR A 166 3.90 -9.54 14.00
CA THR A 166 4.43 -10.82 14.49
C THR A 166 5.95 -10.93 14.30
N LYS A 167 6.46 -10.51 13.13
CA LYS A 167 7.92 -10.45 12.90
C LYS A 167 8.60 -9.54 13.92
N TYR A 168 8.05 -8.35 14.16
CA TYR A 168 8.55 -7.45 15.19
C TYR A 168 8.62 -8.13 16.58
N LEU A 169 7.54 -8.81 16.99
CA LEU A 169 7.51 -9.49 18.29
C LEU A 169 8.53 -10.65 18.41
N LEU A 170 8.85 -11.30 17.29
CA LEU A 170 9.87 -12.35 17.26
C LEU A 170 11.26 -11.76 17.43
N GLU A 171 11.58 -10.66 16.74
CA GLU A 171 12.88 -9.99 16.87
C GLU A 171 13.13 -9.38 18.27
N MET A 172 12.05 -8.96 18.96
CA MET A 172 12.17 -8.40 20.31
C MET A 172 12.35 -9.45 21.41
N LYS A 173 12.30 -10.75 21.08
CA LYS A 173 12.52 -11.85 22.04
C LYS A 173 13.95 -12.36 22.07
N ASP A 174 14.73 -12.04 21.07
CA ASP A 174 16.15 -12.41 20.96
C ASP A 174 17.05 -11.29 21.53
#